data_e4b060ceeb4e0171ed506ffbdf8fa9b7
#
_entry.id   e4b060ceeb4e0171ed506ffbdf8fa9b7
#
_cell.length_a   1.000
_cell.length_b   1.000
_cell.length_c   1.000
_cell.angle_alpha   90.00
_cell.angle_beta   90.00
_cell.angle_gamma   90.00
#
_symmetry.space_group_name_H-M   'P 1'
#
loop_
_entity.id
_entity.type
_entity.pdbx_description
1 polymer ?
#
loop_
_entity_poly.entity_id
_entity_poly.type
_entity_poly.pdbx_seq_one_letter_code
_entity_poly.pdbx_strand_id
1 'polypeptide(L)'
;MGFRDDGTVYLEAAVNGTAEKSVNPNVPYSAADTASDVVDCIRHGASTVGFHARRDDGGQAWTDDELCRTIMATAARDVDALVYPGYHQSLQHIWELAQIPPAGVEMLFAPFEPAQHVSDAHWSEEDNQFGSGQTGQPYPPELDRFTELGLVPSISVFNAVDLRWVVLAARIGILRQPLLIKLFFSDTQVSHNDPDPAVLDFLLSRIPDWIDREIVVVPYAMSSAERCQEMWEYALDRGLGIRAGLGDCAATFPKATNAEIIDRAAHLIAKYGFTPATQQQVRSRFAPAEVDDGDLVRVVVNRNRCLGWGVCYTHAPEIYQPDADGYCIVVKPQVSAALLQKAIDGAASCPERAIRVELCDD
;
A
#
# COMPACT_ATOMS: atom_id res chain seq x y z
N MET A 1 -9.87 13.94 0.83
CA MET A 1 -9.22 14.82 1.83
C MET A 1 -8.09 14.01 2.46
N GLY A 2 -6.83 14.43 2.31
CA GLY A 2 -5.66 13.69 2.82
C GLY A 2 -5.41 13.99 4.29
N PHE A 3 -4.53 13.22 4.96
CA PHE A 3 -4.17 13.43 6.35
C PHE A 3 -3.71 14.87 6.66
N ARG A 4 -2.96 15.48 5.74
CA ARG A 4 -2.48 16.86 5.88
C ARG A 4 -3.62 17.86 6.07
N ASP A 5 -4.74 17.66 5.40
CA ASP A 5 -5.88 18.58 5.47
C ASP A 5 -6.53 18.58 6.86
N ASP A 6 -6.39 17.46 7.58
CA ASP A 6 -6.86 17.27 8.97
C ASP A 6 -5.81 17.65 10.02
N GLY A 7 -4.64 18.17 9.61
CA GLY A 7 -3.53 18.48 10.51
C GLY A 7 -2.83 17.22 11.05
N THR A 8 -2.96 16.10 10.35
CA THR A 8 -2.32 14.84 10.74
C THR A 8 -1.33 14.39 9.67
N VAL A 9 -0.45 13.46 10.01
CA VAL A 9 0.43 12.75 9.07
C VAL A 9 0.52 11.27 9.45
N TYR A 10 0.78 10.45 8.46
CA TYR A 10 0.94 9.02 8.66
C TYR A 10 2.30 8.69 9.30
N LEU A 11 2.29 7.99 10.44
CA LEU A 11 3.49 7.48 11.11
C LEU A 11 3.45 5.96 11.09
N GLU A 12 4.29 5.31 10.27
CA GLU A 12 4.41 3.86 10.24
C GLU A 12 5.59 3.40 11.08
N ALA A 13 5.39 2.36 11.88
CA ALA A 13 6.48 1.66 12.56
C ALA A 13 6.92 0.42 11.79
N ALA A 14 8.24 0.20 11.69
CA ALA A 14 8.85 -1.03 11.19
C ALA A 14 9.65 -1.70 12.31
N VAL A 15 9.09 -2.73 12.97
CA VAL A 15 9.65 -3.17 14.25
C VAL A 15 10.93 -4.00 14.15
N ASN A 16 11.06 -4.87 13.16
CA ASN A 16 12.23 -5.77 13.09
C ASN A 16 12.81 -6.02 11.69
N GLY A 17 11.99 -6.12 10.64
CA GLY A 17 12.47 -6.35 9.28
C GLY A 17 13.46 -7.52 9.19
N THR A 18 14.60 -7.28 8.53
CA THR A 18 15.74 -8.20 8.46
C THR A 18 16.87 -7.84 9.45
N ALA A 19 16.63 -6.89 10.36
CA ALA A 19 17.63 -6.43 11.31
C ALA A 19 18.04 -7.53 12.29
N GLU A 20 19.31 -7.48 12.75
CA GLU A 20 19.91 -8.50 13.60
C GLU A 20 20.18 -7.96 15.01
N LYS A 21 20.01 -8.81 16.05
CA LYS A 21 20.38 -8.47 17.43
C LYS A 21 21.86 -8.16 17.63
N SER A 22 22.72 -8.64 16.73
CA SER A 22 24.14 -8.28 16.68
C SER A 22 24.37 -6.81 16.32
N VAL A 23 23.41 -6.18 15.61
CA VAL A 23 23.44 -4.78 15.20
C VAL A 23 22.75 -3.90 16.24
N ASN A 24 21.57 -4.33 16.70
CA ASN A 24 20.88 -3.71 17.83
C ASN A 24 20.21 -4.80 18.69
N PRO A 25 20.59 -4.95 19.97
CA PRO A 25 20.07 -6.01 20.85
C PRO A 25 18.57 -5.95 21.12
N ASN A 26 17.94 -4.81 20.86
CA ASN A 26 16.51 -4.56 21.07
C ASN A 26 15.62 -5.01 19.89
N VAL A 27 16.21 -5.54 18.80
CA VAL A 27 15.41 -6.09 17.67
C VAL A 27 14.59 -7.28 18.17
N PRO A 28 13.25 -7.24 18.10
CA PRO A 28 12.43 -8.35 18.59
C PRO A 28 12.47 -9.54 17.63
N TYR A 29 12.63 -10.76 18.20
CA TYR A 29 12.64 -12.01 17.43
C TYR A 29 11.41 -12.86 17.77
N SER A 30 11.19 -13.15 19.06
CA SER A 30 10.07 -14.00 19.45
C SER A 30 8.70 -13.35 19.14
N ALA A 31 7.68 -14.18 19.05
CA ALA A 31 6.31 -13.69 18.86
C ALA A 31 5.88 -12.73 19.98
N ALA A 32 6.28 -13.05 21.23
CA ALA A 32 5.94 -12.24 22.38
C ALA A 32 6.66 -10.87 22.35
N ASP A 33 7.97 -10.85 22.06
CA ASP A 33 8.73 -9.61 21.95
C ASP A 33 8.19 -8.75 20.80
N THR A 34 7.92 -9.35 19.63
CA THR A 34 7.39 -8.63 18.48
C THR A 34 5.99 -8.06 18.76
N ALA A 35 5.11 -8.81 19.42
CA ALA A 35 3.79 -8.30 19.80
C ALA A 35 3.89 -7.17 20.83
N SER A 36 4.81 -7.26 21.81
CA SER A 36 5.07 -6.20 22.78
C SER A 36 5.55 -4.91 22.09
N ASP A 37 6.49 -5.02 21.15
CA ASP A 37 6.99 -3.88 20.39
C ASP A 37 5.91 -3.25 19.51
N VAL A 38 5.02 -4.05 18.91
CA VAL A 38 3.85 -3.55 18.18
C VAL A 38 2.96 -2.70 19.08
N VAL A 39 2.64 -3.21 20.29
CA VAL A 39 1.83 -2.49 21.28
C VAL A 39 2.49 -1.18 21.69
N ASP A 40 3.79 -1.23 21.98
CA ASP A 40 4.54 -0.04 22.42
C ASP A 40 4.61 0.99 21.27
N CYS A 41 4.87 0.60 20.05
CA CYS A 41 4.86 1.52 18.89
C CYS A 41 3.52 2.23 18.74
N ILE A 42 2.39 1.51 18.84
CA ILE A 42 1.05 2.11 18.74
C ILE A 42 0.80 3.09 19.91
N ARG A 43 1.17 2.73 21.13
CA ARG A 43 1.03 3.61 22.30
C ARG A 43 1.88 4.88 22.20
N HIS A 44 3.01 4.83 21.48
CA HIS A 44 3.86 5.98 21.21
C HIS A 44 3.47 6.75 19.93
N GLY A 45 2.35 6.40 19.30
CA GLY A 45 1.74 7.20 18.22
C GLY A 45 1.90 6.63 16.81
N ALA A 46 2.37 5.40 16.63
CA ALA A 46 2.38 4.79 15.32
C ALA A 46 0.94 4.60 14.80
N SER A 47 0.68 5.05 13.57
CA SER A 47 -0.60 4.89 12.86
C SER A 47 -0.82 3.44 12.44
N THR A 48 0.26 2.78 12.02
CA THR A 48 0.29 1.36 11.64
C THR A 48 1.64 0.76 11.96
N VAL A 49 1.70 -0.57 12.02
CA VAL A 49 2.94 -1.29 12.33
C VAL A 49 3.15 -2.43 11.35
N GLY A 50 4.29 -2.40 10.65
CA GLY A 50 4.80 -3.51 9.86
C GLY A 50 5.78 -4.36 10.69
N PHE A 51 5.69 -5.68 10.55
CA PHE A 51 6.60 -6.61 11.20
C PHE A 51 6.98 -7.78 10.29
N HIS A 52 8.11 -8.43 10.56
CA HIS A 52 8.44 -9.73 9.99
C HIS A 52 8.23 -10.81 11.07
N ALA A 53 7.55 -11.90 10.71
CA ALA A 53 7.53 -13.08 11.56
C ALA A 53 8.94 -13.69 11.58
N ARG A 54 9.46 -13.94 12.79
CA ARG A 54 10.81 -14.48 13.00
C ARG A 54 10.79 -15.59 14.05
N ARG A 55 11.65 -16.58 13.88
CA ARG A 55 11.88 -17.58 14.90
C ARG A 55 12.72 -17.00 16.04
N ASP A 56 12.70 -17.63 17.20
CA ASP A 56 13.43 -17.19 18.39
C ASP A 56 14.95 -17.07 18.17
N ASP A 57 15.50 -17.84 17.22
CA ASP A 57 16.91 -17.76 16.81
C ASP A 57 17.21 -16.56 15.87
N GLY A 58 16.18 -15.80 15.51
CA GLY A 58 16.27 -14.67 14.59
C GLY A 58 16.07 -15.02 13.12
N GLY A 59 15.90 -16.28 12.78
CA GLY A 59 15.62 -16.71 11.41
C GLY A 59 14.28 -16.18 10.92
N GLN A 60 14.24 -15.72 9.67
CA GLN A 60 13.00 -15.26 9.04
C GLN A 60 11.98 -16.41 8.89
N ALA A 61 10.73 -16.12 9.13
CA ALA A 61 9.61 -17.07 9.06
C ALA A 61 8.45 -16.43 8.28
N TRP A 62 8.73 -15.84 7.13
CA TRP A 62 7.79 -15.02 6.34
C TRP A 62 6.50 -15.74 5.94
N THR A 63 6.54 -17.06 5.84
CA THR A 63 5.39 -17.89 5.43
C THR A 63 4.77 -18.66 6.59
N ASP A 64 5.12 -18.30 7.83
CA ASP A 64 4.54 -18.92 9.03
C ASP A 64 3.29 -18.14 9.45
N ASP A 65 2.15 -18.52 8.89
CA ASP A 65 0.86 -17.88 9.14
C ASP A 65 0.42 -18.00 10.60
N GLU A 66 0.75 -19.08 11.27
CA GLU A 66 0.36 -19.28 12.69
C GLU A 66 1.16 -18.31 13.58
N LEU A 67 2.45 -18.12 13.28
CA LEU A 67 3.29 -17.16 13.97
C LEU A 67 2.80 -15.73 13.73
N CYS A 68 2.49 -15.38 12.49
CA CYS A 68 1.89 -14.08 12.16
C CYS A 68 0.58 -13.86 12.93
N ARG A 69 -0.34 -14.84 12.93
CA ARG A 69 -1.61 -14.77 13.66
C ARG A 69 -1.39 -14.59 15.16
N THR A 70 -0.41 -15.29 15.73
CA THR A 70 -0.07 -15.19 17.15
C THR A 70 0.39 -13.79 17.52
N ILE A 71 1.29 -13.18 16.74
CA ILE A 71 1.77 -11.82 16.95
C ILE A 71 0.60 -10.82 16.87
N MET A 72 -0.17 -10.87 15.79
CA MET A 72 -1.29 -9.96 15.55
C MET A 72 -2.38 -10.07 16.63
N ALA A 73 -2.80 -11.29 16.96
CA ALA A 73 -3.82 -11.53 17.99
C ALA A 73 -3.34 -11.13 19.39
N THR A 74 -2.05 -11.27 19.68
CA THR A 74 -1.48 -10.87 20.97
C THR A 74 -1.47 -9.35 21.10
N ALA A 75 -1.02 -8.63 20.08
CA ALA A 75 -1.03 -7.18 20.09
C ALA A 75 -2.46 -6.60 20.18
N ALA A 76 -3.42 -7.19 19.47
CA ALA A 76 -4.80 -6.72 19.44
C ALA A 76 -5.57 -6.85 20.76
N ARG A 77 -5.00 -7.53 21.76
CA ARG A 77 -5.60 -7.58 23.13
C ARG A 77 -5.44 -6.28 23.88
N ASP A 78 -4.40 -5.52 23.56
CA ASP A 78 -3.95 -4.37 24.36
C ASP A 78 -4.12 -3.03 23.65
N VAL A 79 -4.24 -3.04 22.31
CA VAL A 79 -4.36 -1.84 21.47
C VAL A 79 -5.28 -2.09 20.26
N ASP A 80 -5.75 -1.02 19.66
CA ASP A 80 -6.38 -1.06 18.33
C ASP A 80 -5.28 -1.32 17.28
N ALA A 81 -5.00 -2.60 17.01
CA ALA A 81 -3.86 -3.02 16.22
C ALA A 81 -4.17 -2.97 14.72
N LEU A 82 -3.69 -1.92 14.06
CA LEU A 82 -3.62 -1.85 12.61
C LEU A 82 -2.23 -2.29 12.14
N VAL A 83 -2.10 -3.57 11.88
CA VAL A 83 -0.80 -4.23 11.66
C VAL A 83 -0.82 -5.12 10.42
N TYR A 84 0.35 -5.31 9.82
CA TYR A 84 0.50 -6.24 8.71
C TYR A 84 1.90 -6.86 8.68
N PRO A 85 2.01 -8.16 8.33
CA PRO A 85 3.31 -8.80 8.16
C PRO A 85 3.98 -8.35 6.87
N GLY A 86 5.31 -8.20 6.90
CA GLY A 86 6.12 -8.05 5.72
C GLY A 86 6.20 -9.36 4.92
N TYR A 87 6.52 -9.26 3.63
CA TYR A 87 6.78 -10.43 2.80
C TYR A 87 8.08 -10.26 2.01
N HIS A 88 8.60 -11.36 1.48
CA HIS A 88 9.82 -11.29 0.69
C HIS A 88 9.72 -11.89 -0.72
N GLN A 89 8.89 -12.86 -1.00
CA GLN A 89 8.87 -13.51 -2.33
C GLN A 89 7.48 -13.99 -2.78
N SER A 90 6.50 -14.05 -1.89
CA SER A 90 5.17 -14.53 -2.21
C SER A 90 4.12 -13.88 -1.32
N LEU A 91 3.04 -13.43 -1.94
CA LEU A 91 1.88 -12.88 -1.25
C LEU A 91 0.87 -13.95 -0.82
N GLN A 92 1.07 -15.21 -1.18
CA GLN A 92 0.08 -16.27 -0.93
C GLN A 92 -0.32 -16.37 0.54
N HIS A 93 0.66 -16.37 1.45
CA HIS A 93 0.40 -16.40 2.90
C HIS A 93 -0.32 -15.14 3.40
N ILE A 94 -0.07 -13.98 2.77
CA ILE A 94 -0.78 -12.73 3.09
C ILE A 94 -2.26 -12.87 2.72
N TRP A 95 -2.56 -13.50 1.57
CA TRP A 95 -3.94 -13.75 1.15
C TRP A 95 -4.67 -14.69 2.13
N GLU A 96 -4.00 -15.72 2.62
CA GLU A 96 -4.55 -16.67 3.59
C GLU A 96 -4.80 -16.01 4.95
N LEU A 97 -3.89 -15.13 5.40
CA LEU A 97 -4.09 -14.34 6.61
C LEU A 97 -5.25 -13.35 6.47
N ALA A 98 -5.37 -12.67 5.33
CA ALA A 98 -6.41 -11.68 5.09
C ALA A 98 -7.81 -12.30 4.96
N GLN A 99 -7.90 -13.51 4.40
CA GLN A 99 -9.18 -14.24 4.32
C GLN A 99 -9.73 -14.66 5.68
N ILE A 100 -8.84 -15.02 6.60
CA ILE A 100 -9.21 -15.47 7.94
C ILE A 100 -8.30 -14.74 8.94
N PRO A 101 -8.50 -13.43 9.15
CA PRO A 101 -7.66 -12.68 10.09
C PRO A 101 -7.86 -13.21 11.52
N PRO A 102 -6.90 -13.03 12.41
CA PRO A 102 -7.07 -13.31 13.82
C PRO A 102 -8.26 -12.56 14.42
N ALA A 103 -8.93 -13.14 15.40
CA ALA A 103 -10.07 -12.49 16.05
C ALA A 103 -9.68 -11.10 16.62
N GLY A 104 -10.45 -10.08 16.26
CA GLY A 104 -10.22 -8.70 16.70
C GLY A 104 -9.14 -7.96 15.91
N VAL A 105 -8.62 -8.54 14.83
CA VAL A 105 -7.62 -7.90 13.95
C VAL A 105 -8.24 -7.68 12.57
N GLU A 106 -8.09 -6.46 12.06
CA GLU A 106 -8.38 -6.12 10.69
C GLU A 106 -7.06 -5.92 9.93
N MET A 107 -6.88 -6.62 8.82
CA MET A 107 -5.81 -6.34 7.89
C MET A 107 -6.31 -5.34 6.85
N LEU A 108 -5.80 -4.10 6.90
CA LEU A 108 -6.11 -3.09 5.89
C LEU A 108 -5.05 -3.05 4.79
N PHE A 109 -3.79 -3.31 5.14
CA PHE A 109 -2.66 -3.21 4.21
C PHE A 109 -2.02 -4.57 3.95
N ALA A 110 -1.45 -4.70 2.75
CA ALA A 110 -0.49 -5.74 2.45
C ALA A 110 0.68 -5.14 1.64
N PRO A 111 1.91 -5.60 1.86
CA PRO A 111 3.08 -5.06 1.16
C PRO A 111 3.01 -5.37 -0.34
N PHE A 112 3.47 -4.41 -1.15
CA PHE A 112 3.58 -4.56 -2.59
C PHE A 112 4.84 -3.86 -3.11
N GLU A 113 5.62 -4.55 -3.94
CA GLU A 113 6.88 -4.04 -4.50
C GLU A 113 6.84 -4.05 -6.02
N PRO A 114 6.63 -2.90 -6.68
CA PRO A 114 6.68 -2.79 -8.14
C PRO A 114 7.98 -3.31 -8.74
N ALA A 115 9.11 -3.18 -8.02
CA ALA A 115 10.42 -3.65 -8.45
C ALA A 115 10.44 -5.11 -8.92
N GLN A 116 9.56 -5.97 -8.38
CA GLN A 116 9.43 -7.36 -8.78
C GLN A 116 8.76 -7.54 -10.15
N HIS A 117 8.15 -6.50 -10.70
CA HIS A 117 7.34 -6.54 -11.92
C HIS A 117 7.84 -5.62 -13.04
N VAL A 118 8.85 -4.77 -12.78
CA VAL A 118 9.29 -3.74 -13.75
C VAL A 118 10.15 -4.29 -14.89
N SER A 119 10.86 -5.40 -14.70
CA SER A 119 11.82 -5.92 -15.69
C SER A 119 11.17 -6.26 -17.02
N ASP A 120 9.92 -6.74 -17.00
CA ASP A 120 9.18 -7.18 -18.17
C ASP A 120 7.99 -6.27 -18.50
N ALA A 121 7.83 -5.17 -17.76
CA ALA A 121 6.71 -4.26 -17.94
C ALA A 121 6.84 -3.49 -19.26
N HIS A 122 5.79 -3.54 -20.06
CA HIS A 122 5.65 -2.79 -21.30
C HIS A 122 4.45 -1.85 -21.24
N TRP A 123 4.63 -0.62 -21.71
CA TRP A 123 3.57 0.37 -21.82
C TRP A 123 3.33 0.74 -23.28
N SER A 124 2.07 0.65 -23.73
CA SER A 124 1.60 1.18 -25.00
C SER A 124 0.63 2.33 -24.73
N GLU A 125 0.98 3.52 -25.16
CA GLU A 125 0.10 4.70 -25.05
C GLU A 125 -1.08 4.62 -26.01
N GLU A 126 -0.87 4.04 -27.22
CA GLU A 126 -1.87 3.88 -28.23
C GLU A 126 -3.01 2.95 -27.77
N ASP A 127 -2.65 1.83 -27.13
CA ASP A 127 -3.62 0.85 -26.64
C ASP A 127 -4.06 1.13 -25.20
N ASN A 128 -3.41 2.09 -24.52
CA ASN A 128 -3.52 2.30 -23.08
C ASN A 128 -3.31 0.98 -22.29
N GLN A 129 -2.33 0.17 -22.74
CA GLN A 129 -2.04 -1.14 -22.20
C GLN A 129 -0.77 -1.12 -21.36
N PHE A 130 -0.84 -1.81 -20.24
CA PHE A 130 0.29 -2.10 -19.36
C PHE A 130 0.37 -3.61 -19.19
N GLY A 131 1.49 -4.21 -19.55
CA GLY A 131 1.63 -5.66 -19.51
C GLY A 131 3.07 -6.13 -19.59
N SER A 132 3.26 -7.44 -19.47
CA SER A 132 4.55 -8.09 -19.71
C SER A 132 4.79 -8.25 -21.21
N GLY A 133 5.93 -7.74 -21.68
CA GLY A 133 6.34 -7.87 -23.09
C GLY A 133 6.58 -9.31 -23.54
N GLN A 134 6.83 -10.24 -22.59
CA GLN A 134 7.12 -11.64 -22.91
C GLN A 134 5.91 -12.57 -22.82
N THR A 135 4.99 -12.31 -21.89
CA THR A 135 3.87 -13.24 -21.62
C THR A 135 2.53 -12.73 -22.11
N GLY A 136 2.45 -11.47 -22.57
CA GLY A 136 1.18 -10.84 -22.94
C GLY A 136 0.21 -10.66 -21.76
N GLN A 137 0.66 -10.93 -20.55
CA GLN A 137 -0.13 -10.73 -19.33
C GLN A 137 -0.23 -9.21 -19.05
N PRO A 138 -1.43 -8.65 -18.90
CA PRO A 138 -1.61 -7.20 -18.85
C PRO A 138 -1.06 -6.54 -17.58
N TYR A 139 -0.89 -7.26 -16.45
CA TYR A 139 -0.31 -6.78 -15.18
C TYR A 139 -0.20 -7.94 -14.17
N PRO A 140 0.44 -7.71 -13.00
CA PRO A 140 0.50 -8.73 -11.96
C PRO A 140 -0.91 -9.15 -11.51
N PRO A 141 -1.30 -10.42 -11.65
CA PRO A 141 -2.63 -10.91 -11.25
C PRO A 141 -2.88 -10.77 -9.74
N GLU A 142 -1.83 -10.59 -8.95
CA GLU A 142 -1.88 -10.35 -7.51
C GLU A 142 -2.67 -9.08 -7.16
N LEU A 143 -2.70 -8.08 -8.04
CA LEU A 143 -3.43 -6.83 -7.77
C LEU A 143 -4.95 -7.02 -7.73
N ASP A 144 -5.49 -7.97 -8.48
CA ASP A 144 -6.91 -8.34 -8.36
C ASP A 144 -7.22 -8.82 -6.95
N ARG A 145 -6.30 -9.60 -6.37
CA ARG A 145 -6.47 -10.17 -5.05
C ARG A 145 -6.53 -9.13 -3.94
N PHE A 146 -5.77 -8.03 -4.07
CA PHE A 146 -5.91 -6.88 -3.15
C PHE A 146 -7.35 -6.36 -3.13
N THR A 147 -7.93 -6.16 -4.32
CA THR A 147 -9.31 -5.66 -4.44
C THR A 147 -10.34 -6.65 -3.90
N GLU A 148 -10.22 -7.93 -4.22
CA GLU A 148 -11.11 -8.98 -3.75
C GLU A 148 -11.13 -9.13 -2.23
N LEU A 149 -9.98 -8.91 -1.58
CA LEU A 149 -9.81 -9.01 -0.13
C LEU A 149 -10.03 -7.67 0.60
N GLY A 150 -10.33 -6.60 -0.13
CA GLY A 150 -10.49 -5.26 0.45
C GLY A 150 -9.19 -4.66 1.00
N LEU A 151 -8.03 -5.19 0.56
CA LEU A 151 -6.71 -4.72 1.00
C LEU A 151 -6.23 -3.53 0.18
N VAL A 152 -5.47 -2.67 0.83
CA VAL A 152 -4.75 -1.56 0.20
C VAL A 152 -3.29 -1.97 -0.01
N PRO A 153 -2.76 -1.89 -1.25
CA PRO A 153 -1.34 -2.12 -1.47
C PRO A 153 -0.49 -1.07 -0.74
N SER A 154 0.37 -1.52 0.17
CA SER A 154 1.40 -0.71 0.80
C SER A 154 2.62 -0.71 -0.12
N ILE A 155 2.68 0.26 -1.04
CA ILE A 155 3.54 0.24 -2.21
C ILE A 155 4.94 0.75 -1.86
N SER A 156 5.95 -0.12 -1.97
CA SER A 156 7.36 0.23 -1.75
C SER A 156 8.01 0.69 -3.06
N VAL A 157 8.50 1.93 -3.08
CA VAL A 157 9.16 2.58 -4.21
C VAL A 157 10.62 2.82 -3.86
N PHE A 158 11.50 2.05 -4.45
CA PHE A 158 12.94 2.13 -4.19
C PHE A 158 13.66 3.06 -5.15
N ASN A 159 13.05 3.34 -6.31
CA ASN A 159 13.64 4.19 -7.35
C ASN A 159 12.56 4.78 -8.28
N ALA A 160 12.98 5.65 -9.20
CA ALA A 160 12.05 6.33 -10.12
C ALA A 160 11.37 5.38 -11.12
N VAL A 161 11.93 4.20 -11.40
CA VAL A 161 11.30 3.21 -12.29
C VAL A 161 10.11 2.59 -11.61
N ASP A 162 10.21 2.25 -10.34
CA ASP A 162 9.09 1.75 -9.52
C ASP A 162 7.96 2.77 -9.49
N LEU A 163 8.29 4.05 -9.27
CA LEU A 163 7.30 5.13 -9.26
C LEU A 163 6.59 5.28 -10.60
N ARG A 164 7.34 5.18 -11.71
CA ARG A 164 6.74 5.21 -13.05
C ARG A 164 5.75 4.08 -13.23
N TRP A 165 6.09 2.87 -12.76
CA TRP A 165 5.19 1.73 -12.79
C TRP A 165 3.89 2.03 -12.02
N VAL A 166 3.99 2.57 -10.80
CA VAL A 166 2.83 2.94 -9.97
C VAL A 166 1.91 3.93 -10.68
N VAL A 167 2.49 4.99 -11.27
CA VAL A 167 1.72 6.02 -12.01
C VAL A 167 0.99 5.42 -13.21
N LEU A 168 1.64 4.53 -13.97
CA LEU A 168 1.02 3.86 -15.11
C LEU A 168 -0.09 2.89 -14.66
N ALA A 169 0.14 2.12 -13.61
CA ALA A 169 -0.84 1.20 -13.06
C ALA A 169 -2.08 1.95 -12.52
N ALA A 170 -1.88 3.09 -11.85
CA ALA A 170 -2.97 3.96 -11.42
C ALA A 170 -3.74 4.55 -12.62
N ARG A 171 -3.02 4.98 -13.69
CA ARG A 171 -3.62 5.55 -14.89
C ARG A 171 -4.60 4.61 -15.59
N ILE A 172 -4.32 3.32 -15.60
CA ILE A 172 -5.20 2.32 -16.21
C ILE A 172 -6.18 1.68 -15.23
N GLY A 173 -6.23 2.19 -13.97
CA GLY A 173 -7.21 1.79 -12.97
C GLY A 173 -6.95 0.42 -12.30
N ILE A 174 -5.72 -0.11 -12.41
CA ILE A 174 -5.36 -1.36 -11.72
C ILE A 174 -5.15 -1.13 -10.22
N LEU A 175 -4.59 0.02 -9.86
CA LEU A 175 -4.41 0.41 -8.47
C LEU A 175 -5.61 1.24 -8.03
N ARG A 176 -6.32 0.74 -7.02
CA ARG A 176 -7.44 1.45 -6.40
C ARG A 176 -6.90 2.60 -5.53
N GLN A 177 -7.48 3.78 -5.70
CA GLN A 177 -7.15 4.96 -4.91
C GLN A 177 -8.05 5.06 -3.65
N PRO A 178 -7.57 5.69 -2.57
CA PRO A 178 -6.26 6.33 -2.45
C PRO A 178 -5.10 5.34 -2.38
N LEU A 179 -3.93 5.73 -2.90
CA LEU A 179 -2.71 4.92 -2.85
C LEU A 179 -1.91 5.20 -1.58
N LEU A 180 -1.30 4.17 -1.00
CA LEU A 180 -0.25 4.31 0.02
C LEU A 180 1.11 4.08 -0.63
N ILE A 181 1.88 5.14 -0.87
CA ILE A 181 3.17 5.11 -1.56
C ILE A 181 4.30 5.38 -0.57
N LYS A 182 5.19 4.43 -0.41
CA LYS A 182 6.37 4.52 0.46
C LYS A 182 7.62 4.77 -0.39
N LEU A 183 8.23 5.93 -0.24
CA LEU A 183 9.45 6.31 -0.94
C LEU A 183 10.65 5.98 -0.07
N PHE A 184 11.43 4.99 -0.47
CA PHE A 184 12.61 4.52 0.26
C PHE A 184 13.87 5.29 -0.16
N PHE A 185 14.60 5.79 0.84
CA PHE A 185 15.84 6.54 0.68
C PHE A 185 16.96 5.89 1.48
N SER A 186 18.15 5.80 0.91
CA SER A 186 19.32 5.24 1.61
C SER A 186 20.59 5.81 1.05
N ASP A 187 21.52 6.14 1.92
CA ASP A 187 22.92 6.51 1.56
C ASP A 187 23.89 5.31 1.60
N THR A 188 23.37 4.12 1.94
CA THR A 188 24.17 2.89 2.01
C THR A 188 23.71 1.81 1.02
N GLN A 189 22.46 1.88 0.52
CA GLN A 189 21.87 0.90 -0.40
C GLN A 189 21.73 1.49 -1.81
N VAL A 190 22.52 1.01 -2.75
CA VAL A 190 22.60 1.53 -4.13
C VAL A 190 21.28 1.42 -4.91
N SER A 191 20.42 0.47 -4.55
CA SER A 191 19.13 0.24 -5.20
C SER A 191 18.04 1.24 -4.77
N HIS A 192 18.31 2.05 -3.74
CA HIS A 192 17.35 3.00 -3.16
C HIS A 192 17.57 4.41 -3.70
N ASN A 193 16.59 5.29 -3.50
CA ASN A 193 16.74 6.69 -3.83
C ASN A 193 17.83 7.33 -2.94
N ASP A 194 18.61 8.24 -3.53
CA ASP A 194 19.57 9.06 -2.78
C ASP A 194 18.82 9.96 -1.79
N PRO A 195 19.20 10.03 -0.50
CA PRO A 195 18.56 10.87 0.50
C PRO A 195 18.94 12.35 0.33
N ASP A 196 18.50 12.92 -0.79
CA ASP A 196 18.63 14.32 -1.14
C ASP A 196 17.24 14.95 -1.28
N PRO A 197 16.99 16.15 -0.72
CA PRO A 197 15.74 16.89 -0.90
C PRO A 197 15.32 17.03 -2.36
N ALA A 198 16.27 17.27 -3.26
CA ALA A 198 15.99 17.43 -4.69
C ALA A 198 15.48 16.12 -5.32
N VAL A 199 15.95 14.96 -4.84
CA VAL A 199 15.44 13.67 -5.29
C VAL A 199 14.02 13.45 -4.79
N LEU A 200 13.70 13.79 -3.54
CA LEU A 200 12.33 13.75 -3.04
C LEU A 200 11.41 14.66 -3.88
N ASP A 201 11.81 15.91 -4.12
CA ASP A 201 11.02 16.87 -4.92
C ASP A 201 10.84 16.37 -6.36
N PHE A 202 11.88 15.79 -6.96
CA PHE A 202 11.77 15.16 -8.27
C PHE A 202 10.74 14.03 -8.28
N LEU A 203 10.78 13.10 -7.32
CA LEU A 203 9.81 11.99 -7.25
C LEU A 203 8.39 12.53 -7.06
N LEU A 204 8.19 13.49 -6.18
CA LEU A 204 6.88 14.14 -5.97
C LEU A 204 6.35 14.77 -7.24
N SER A 205 7.20 15.45 -8.03
CA SER A 205 6.83 16.05 -9.30
C SER A 205 6.41 15.05 -10.38
N ARG A 206 6.77 13.76 -10.21
CA ARG A 206 6.39 12.67 -11.13
C ARG A 206 5.05 12.03 -10.81
N ILE A 207 4.43 12.37 -9.68
CA ILE A 207 3.10 11.87 -9.29
C ILE A 207 2.06 12.90 -9.73
N PRO A 208 1.20 12.60 -10.71
CA PRO A 208 0.17 13.53 -11.16
C PRO A 208 -0.83 13.86 -10.06
N ASP A 209 -1.40 15.08 -10.10
CA ASP A 209 -2.36 15.56 -9.09
C ASP A 209 -3.68 14.77 -9.04
N TRP A 210 -4.06 14.13 -10.15
CA TRP A 210 -5.25 13.27 -10.19
C TRP A 210 -5.11 11.95 -9.43
N ILE A 211 -3.90 11.59 -8.98
CA ILE A 211 -3.67 10.43 -8.12
C ILE A 211 -3.95 10.84 -6.67
N ASP A 212 -5.05 10.34 -6.11
CA ASP A 212 -5.31 10.43 -4.67
C ASP A 212 -4.38 9.48 -3.93
N ARG A 213 -3.59 10.01 -3.00
CA ARG A 213 -2.48 9.29 -2.36
C ARG A 213 -2.14 9.80 -0.99
N GLU A 214 -1.55 8.91 -0.21
CA GLU A 214 -0.72 9.22 0.95
C GLU A 214 0.72 8.81 0.65
N ILE A 215 1.67 9.68 0.94
CA ILE A 215 3.09 9.44 0.70
C ILE A 215 3.80 9.33 2.04
N VAL A 216 4.61 8.29 2.18
CA VAL A 216 5.42 8.02 3.35
C VAL A 216 6.89 8.00 2.95
N VAL A 217 7.70 8.82 3.57
CA VAL A 217 9.15 8.82 3.38
C VAL A 217 9.80 7.83 4.34
N VAL A 218 10.62 6.95 3.79
CA VAL A 218 11.26 5.86 4.51
C VAL A 218 12.77 6.01 4.42
N PRO A 219 13.44 6.61 5.42
CA PRO A 219 14.88 6.50 5.56
C PRO A 219 15.24 5.05 5.91
N TYR A 220 15.98 4.37 5.04
CA TYR A 220 16.31 2.96 5.19
C TYR A 220 17.84 2.77 5.28
N ALA A 221 18.30 2.05 6.30
CA ALA A 221 19.72 1.76 6.52
C ALA A 221 20.63 3.02 6.38
N MET A 222 20.19 4.14 6.95
CA MET A 222 20.93 5.40 6.87
C MET A 222 22.23 5.31 7.65
N SER A 223 23.28 5.96 7.13
CA SER A 223 24.62 5.95 7.75
C SER A 223 24.69 6.64 9.11
N SER A 224 23.74 7.55 9.43
CA SER A 224 23.67 8.20 10.73
C SER A 224 22.24 8.61 11.11
N ALA A 225 22.04 8.82 12.42
CA ALA A 225 20.78 9.29 12.97
C ALA A 225 20.40 10.70 12.50
N GLU A 226 21.42 11.55 12.27
CA GLU A 226 21.25 12.92 11.78
C GLU A 226 20.66 12.88 10.36
N ARG A 227 21.24 12.10 9.46
CA ARG A 227 20.75 11.96 8.07
C ARG A 227 19.34 11.35 8.03
N CYS A 228 19.07 10.38 8.90
CA CYS A 228 17.72 9.83 9.04
C CYS A 228 16.73 10.92 9.44
N GLN A 229 17.06 11.73 10.46
CA GLN A 229 16.22 12.82 10.91
C GLN A 229 16.04 13.92 9.85
N GLU A 230 17.08 14.29 9.11
CA GLU A 230 17.00 15.23 7.99
C GLU A 230 15.95 14.80 6.98
N MET A 231 15.91 13.54 6.58
CA MET A 231 14.90 13.03 5.65
C MET A 231 13.49 13.06 6.24
N TRP A 232 13.31 12.79 7.52
CA TRP A 232 12.02 12.98 8.18
C TRP A 232 11.60 14.45 8.20
N GLU A 233 12.53 15.38 8.49
CA GLU A 233 12.26 16.82 8.49
C GLU A 233 11.87 17.31 7.09
N TYR A 234 12.53 16.86 6.04
CA TYR A 234 12.15 17.18 4.65
C TYR A 234 10.77 16.65 4.28
N ALA A 235 10.39 15.47 4.75
CA ALA A 235 9.06 14.91 4.55
C ALA A 235 8.00 15.75 5.26
N LEU A 236 8.21 16.04 6.54
CA LEU A 236 7.27 16.78 7.38
C LEU A 236 7.08 18.24 6.92
N ASP A 237 8.14 18.89 6.43
CA ASP A 237 8.05 20.23 5.81
C ASP A 237 7.06 20.26 4.62
N ARG A 238 6.91 19.13 3.94
CA ARG A 238 5.95 18.94 2.83
C ARG A 238 4.61 18.36 3.27
N GLY A 239 4.42 18.11 4.58
CA GLY A 239 3.22 17.49 5.13
C GLY A 239 3.04 16.03 4.72
N LEU A 240 4.16 15.30 4.51
CA LEU A 240 4.17 13.88 4.16
C LEU A 240 4.29 13.02 5.43
N GLY A 241 3.82 11.77 5.34
CA GLY A 241 4.03 10.76 6.36
C GLY A 241 5.50 10.30 6.43
N ILE A 242 5.85 9.68 7.53
CA ILE A 242 7.18 9.11 7.76
C ILE A 242 7.09 7.70 8.30
N ARG A 243 8.13 6.90 8.05
CA ARG A 243 8.30 5.58 8.62
C ARG A 243 9.56 5.52 9.46
N ALA A 244 9.49 4.82 10.61
CA ALA A 244 10.53 4.75 11.61
C ALA A 244 10.57 3.36 12.25
N GLY A 245 11.70 2.99 12.86
CA GLY A 245 11.85 1.77 13.64
C GLY A 245 13.09 0.95 13.30
N LEU A 246 13.32 -0.08 14.11
CA LEU A 246 14.50 -0.94 14.00
C LEU A 246 14.52 -1.78 12.73
N GLY A 247 13.36 -2.08 12.15
CA GLY A 247 13.26 -2.81 10.88
C GLY A 247 14.01 -2.14 9.73
N ASP A 248 14.03 -0.80 9.75
CA ASP A 248 14.70 0.00 8.72
C ASP A 248 16.05 0.58 9.19
N CYS A 249 16.19 0.88 10.49
CA CYS A 249 17.23 1.73 11.01
C CYS A 249 18.00 1.13 12.23
N ALA A 250 18.07 -0.20 12.38
CA ALA A 250 18.76 -0.81 13.52
C ALA A 250 20.24 -0.38 13.65
N ALA A 251 20.96 -0.30 12.53
CA ALA A 251 22.36 0.16 12.52
C ALA A 251 22.47 1.68 12.76
N THR A 252 21.48 2.43 12.29
CA THR A 252 21.40 3.89 12.50
C THR A 252 21.18 4.25 13.98
N PHE A 253 20.42 3.41 14.69
CA PHE A 253 20.10 3.58 16.11
C PHE A 253 20.49 2.33 16.93
N PRO A 254 21.80 2.02 17.11
CA PRO A 254 22.28 0.70 17.56
C PRO A 254 21.95 0.36 19.01
N LYS A 255 21.35 1.28 19.78
CA LYS A 255 20.98 1.08 21.20
C LYS A 255 19.51 1.42 21.49
N ALA A 256 18.83 2.07 20.55
CA ALA A 256 17.46 2.49 20.78
C ALA A 256 16.48 1.30 20.69
N THR A 257 15.36 1.40 21.39
CA THR A 257 14.18 0.56 21.20
C THR A 257 13.29 1.11 20.08
N ASN A 258 12.35 0.31 19.58
CA ASN A 258 11.33 0.81 18.66
C ASN A 258 10.50 1.95 19.27
N ALA A 259 10.08 1.81 20.52
CA ALA A 259 9.32 2.83 21.24
C ALA A 259 10.05 4.18 21.27
N GLU A 260 11.36 4.19 21.59
CA GLU A 260 12.18 5.42 21.60
C GLU A 260 12.30 6.07 20.22
N ILE A 261 12.41 5.26 19.15
CA ILE A 261 12.48 5.78 17.77
C ILE A 261 11.14 6.37 17.36
N ILE A 262 10.02 5.69 17.66
CA ILE A 262 8.67 6.17 17.35
C ILE A 262 8.35 7.43 18.16
N ASP A 263 8.70 7.48 19.43
CA ASP A 263 8.52 8.67 20.28
C ASP A 263 9.30 9.87 19.72
N ARG A 264 10.54 9.67 19.30
CA ARG A 264 11.34 10.69 18.59
C ARG A 264 10.65 11.17 17.31
N ALA A 265 10.11 10.26 16.50
CA ALA A 265 9.40 10.59 15.28
C ALA A 265 8.10 11.37 15.57
N ALA A 266 7.32 10.96 16.58
CA ALA A 266 6.10 11.65 17.00
C ALA A 266 6.38 13.06 17.56
N HIS A 267 7.44 13.23 18.34
CA HIS A 267 7.88 14.55 18.78
C HIS A 267 8.30 15.47 17.61
N LEU A 268 8.96 14.89 16.62
CA LEU A 268 9.33 15.63 15.42
C LEU A 268 8.09 16.07 14.63
N ILE A 269 7.12 15.17 14.45
CA ILE A 269 5.80 15.47 13.82
C ILE A 269 5.15 16.66 14.55
N ALA A 270 5.11 16.64 15.88
CA ALA A 270 4.54 17.74 16.67
C ALA A 270 5.29 19.07 16.48
N LYS A 271 6.61 19.05 16.35
CA LYS A 271 7.44 20.24 16.05
C LYS A 271 7.04 20.91 14.72
N TYR A 272 6.60 20.12 13.74
CA TYR A 272 6.10 20.62 12.44
C TYR A 272 4.62 20.98 12.43
N GLY A 273 3.95 20.93 13.59
CA GLY A 273 2.57 21.36 13.77
C GLY A 273 1.53 20.30 13.39
N PHE A 274 1.95 19.04 13.24
CA PHE A 274 1.07 17.90 12.95
C PHE A 274 0.91 16.99 14.16
N THR A 275 -0.03 16.05 14.06
CA THR A 275 -0.14 14.90 14.95
C THR A 275 -0.11 13.59 14.13
N PRO A 276 0.39 12.49 14.68
CA PRO A 276 0.25 11.19 14.01
C PRO A 276 -1.22 10.83 13.80
N ALA A 277 -1.56 10.34 12.62
CA ALA A 277 -2.91 9.86 12.32
C ALA A 277 -3.26 8.65 13.18
N THR A 278 -4.45 8.63 13.76
CA THR A 278 -4.96 7.50 14.53
C THR A 278 -5.34 6.32 13.61
N GLN A 279 -5.43 5.11 14.17
CA GLN A 279 -5.87 3.92 13.43
C GLN A 279 -7.24 4.14 12.75
N GLN A 280 -8.15 4.82 13.46
CA GLN A 280 -9.48 5.15 12.91
C GLN A 280 -9.39 6.11 11.72
N GLN A 281 -8.55 7.14 11.79
CA GLN A 281 -8.33 8.06 10.66
C GLN A 281 -7.71 7.33 9.47
N VAL A 282 -6.78 6.40 9.72
CA VAL A 282 -6.21 5.56 8.65
C VAL A 282 -7.28 4.71 7.98
N ARG A 283 -8.13 4.02 8.76
CA ARG A 283 -9.25 3.24 8.19
C ARG A 283 -10.18 4.13 7.37
N SER A 284 -10.57 5.27 7.92
CA SER A 284 -11.46 6.21 7.21
C SER A 284 -10.84 6.72 5.91
N ARG A 285 -9.53 6.99 5.90
CA ARG A 285 -8.81 7.49 4.72
C ARG A 285 -8.74 6.46 3.59
N PHE A 286 -8.59 5.19 3.93
CA PHE A 286 -8.46 4.10 2.96
C PHE A 286 -9.73 3.24 2.84
N ALA A 287 -10.78 3.60 3.56
CA ALA A 287 -12.09 2.96 3.36
C ALA A 287 -12.51 3.04 1.89
N PRO A 288 -13.22 2.04 1.37
CA PRO A 288 -13.92 2.19 0.11
C PRO A 288 -14.75 3.47 0.19
N ALA A 289 -14.69 4.31 -0.85
CA ALA A 289 -15.60 5.44 -0.94
C ALA A 289 -17.01 4.89 -0.72
N GLU A 290 -17.71 5.37 0.31
CA GLU A 290 -19.14 5.13 0.43
C GLU A 290 -19.77 5.84 -0.76
N VAL A 291 -20.28 5.06 -1.70
CA VAL A 291 -21.06 5.58 -2.81
C VAL A 291 -22.45 5.83 -2.25
N ASP A 292 -22.79 7.08 -2.04
CA ASP A 292 -24.12 7.47 -1.56
C ASP A 292 -25.17 7.00 -2.57
N ASP A 293 -26.39 6.67 -2.12
CA ASP A 293 -27.48 6.21 -3.00
C ASP A 293 -27.82 7.19 -4.14
N GLY A 294 -27.32 8.43 -4.03
CA GLY A 294 -27.42 9.49 -5.05
C GLY A 294 -26.25 9.54 -6.04
N ASP A 295 -25.11 8.91 -5.74
CA ASP A 295 -23.93 8.99 -6.59
C ASP A 295 -24.11 8.14 -7.86
N LEU A 296 -23.79 8.75 -9.00
CA LEU A 296 -23.80 8.06 -10.27
C LEU A 296 -22.35 7.63 -10.61
N VAL A 297 -22.21 6.38 -10.98
CA VAL A 297 -20.94 5.83 -11.46
C VAL A 297 -21.02 5.69 -12.97
N ARG A 298 -20.00 6.18 -13.65
CA ARG A 298 -19.89 6.07 -15.10
C ARG A 298 -19.18 4.78 -15.48
N VAL A 299 -19.80 4.05 -16.40
CA VAL A 299 -19.23 2.84 -17.00
C VAL A 299 -18.81 3.14 -18.44
N VAL A 300 -17.55 2.86 -18.74
CA VAL A 300 -16.93 3.11 -20.07
C VAL A 300 -16.35 1.83 -20.64
N VAL A 301 -16.71 1.49 -21.88
CA VAL A 301 -16.11 0.39 -22.63
C VAL A 301 -15.13 0.93 -23.69
N ASN A 302 -13.89 0.47 -23.59
CA ASN A 302 -12.94 0.66 -24.69
C ASN A 302 -13.23 -0.36 -25.81
N ARG A 303 -13.88 0.11 -26.86
CA ARG A 303 -14.30 -0.74 -27.96
C ARG A 303 -13.15 -1.40 -28.71
N ASN A 304 -11.99 -0.75 -28.77
CA ASN A 304 -10.81 -1.27 -29.45
C ASN A 304 -10.17 -2.44 -28.69
N ARG A 305 -10.42 -2.55 -27.40
CA ARG A 305 -9.93 -3.66 -26.55
C ARG A 305 -10.93 -4.80 -26.43
N CYS A 306 -12.21 -4.52 -26.66
CA CYS A 306 -13.24 -5.54 -26.53
C CYS A 306 -13.12 -6.58 -27.64
N LEU A 307 -12.91 -7.84 -27.26
CA LEU A 307 -12.86 -8.99 -28.20
C LEU A 307 -14.15 -9.82 -28.21
N GLY A 308 -15.21 -9.33 -27.56
CA GLY A 308 -16.52 -10.00 -27.61
C GLY A 308 -16.62 -11.29 -26.79
N TRP A 309 -15.81 -11.46 -25.72
CA TRP A 309 -15.82 -12.67 -24.89
C TRP A 309 -17.17 -12.92 -24.17
N GLY A 310 -17.97 -11.90 -23.97
CA GLY A 310 -19.31 -12.02 -23.43
C GLY A 310 -19.39 -12.17 -21.90
N VAL A 311 -18.27 -12.28 -21.21
CA VAL A 311 -18.25 -12.54 -19.77
C VAL A 311 -18.90 -11.40 -18.97
N CYS A 312 -18.68 -10.14 -19.37
CA CYS A 312 -19.23 -8.97 -18.70
C CYS A 312 -20.78 -8.96 -18.69
N TYR A 313 -21.42 -9.20 -19.84
CA TYR A 313 -22.89 -9.22 -19.89
C TYR A 313 -23.50 -10.53 -19.38
N THR A 314 -22.69 -11.57 -19.18
CA THR A 314 -23.13 -12.75 -18.43
C THR A 314 -23.22 -12.47 -16.93
N HIS A 315 -22.29 -11.65 -16.40
CA HIS A 315 -22.27 -11.27 -14.97
C HIS A 315 -23.25 -10.14 -14.62
N ALA A 316 -23.35 -9.14 -15.51
CA ALA A 316 -24.21 -7.97 -15.25
C ALA A 316 -25.02 -7.56 -16.52
N PRO A 317 -26.00 -8.37 -16.94
CA PRO A 317 -26.77 -8.14 -18.17
C PRO A 317 -27.61 -6.86 -18.13
N GLU A 318 -27.91 -6.34 -16.96
CA GLU A 318 -28.61 -5.08 -16.76
C GLU A 318 -27.78 -3.84 -17.08
N ILE A 319 -26.46 -3.99 -17.17
CA ILE A 319 -25.48 -2.91 -17.43
C ILE A 319 -24.79 -3.10 -18.78
N TYR A 320 -24.40 -4.32 -19.08
CA TYR A 320 -23.66 -4.72 -20.28
C TYR A 320 -24.54 -5.59 -21.20
N GLN A 321 -24.47 -5.36 -22.49
CA GLN A 321 -25.14 -6.22 -23.47
C GLN A 321 -24.24 -6.38 -24.72
N PRO A 322 -24.44 -7.43 -25.52
CA PRO A 322 -23.76 -7.53 -26.81
C PRO A 322 -24.38 -6.59 -27.83
N ASP A 323 -23.54 -6.00 -28.70
CA ASP A 323 -24.01 -5.43 -29.96
C ASP A 323 -24.27 -6.55 -31.01
N ALA A 324 -24.63 -6.15 -32.23
CA ALA A 324 -24.92 -7.10 -33.32
C ALA A 324 -23.74 -8.00 -33.67
N ASP A 325 -22.52 -7.57 -33.39
CA ASP A 325 -21.27 -8.30 -33.69
C ASP A 325 -20.72 -9.03 -32.45
N GLY A 326 -21.45 -9.01 -31.30
CA GLY A 326 -21.09 -9.69 -30.08
C GLY A 326 -20.15 -8.90 -29.15
N TYR A 327 -19.83 -7.65 -29.47
CA TYR A 327 -19.00 -6.84 -28.59
C TYR A 327 -19.82 -6.16 -27.51
N CYS A 328 -19.16 -5.88 -26.39
CA CYS A 328 -19.82 -5.25 -25.25
C CYS A 328 -20.24 -3.81 -25.53
N ILE A 329 -21.51 -3.51 -25.29
CA ILE A 329 -22.05 -2.15 -25.14
C ILE A 329 -22.56 -1.94 -23.72
N VAL A 330 -22.49 -0.70 -23.25
CA VAL A 330 -23.03 -0.30 -21.95
C VAL A 330 -24.44 0.26 -22.16
N VAL A 331 -25.43 -0.46 -21.66
CA VAL A 331 -26.84 -0.01 -21.77
C VAL A 331 -27.25 0.94 -20.66
N LYS A 332 -26.46 0.96 -19.56
CA LYS A 332 -26.57 1.93 -18.48
C LYS A 332 -25.21 2.56 -18.24
N PRO A 333 -24.86 3.63 -18.96
CA PRO A 333 -23.56 4.29 -18.82
C PRO A 333 -23.37 4.98 -17.46
N GLN A 334 -24.46 5.26 -16.74
CA GLN A 334 -24.46 5.73 -15.36
C GLN A 334 -25.29 4.77 -14.52
N VAL A 335 -24.69 4.25 -13.46
CA VAL A 335 -25.33 3.30 -12.55
C VAL A 335 -25.37 3.87 -11.13
N SER A 336 -26.45 3.57 -10.41
CA SER A 336 -26.57 3.94 -9.00
C SER A 336 -25.73 3.04 -8.12
N ALA A 337 -25.52 3.45 -6.87
CA ALA A 337 -24.80 2.68 -5.84
C ALA A 337 -25.29 1.22 -5.74
N ALA A 338 -26.60 0.98 -5.87
CA ALA A 338 -27.17 -0.37 -5.84
C ALA A 338 -26.68 -1.30 -6.97
N LEU A 339 -26.19 -0.75 -8.08
CA LEU A 339 -25.65 -1.49 -9.22
C LEU A 339 -24.11 -1.42 -9.32
N LEU A 340 -23.48 -0.65 -8.45
CA LEU A 340 -22.03 -0.42 -8.49
C LEU A 340 -21.25 -1.72 -8.41
N GLN A 341 -21.55 -2.59 -7.44
CA GLN A 341 -20.80 -3.85 -7.29
C GLN A 341 -20.97 -4.72 -8.55
N LYS A 342 -22.16 -4.79 -9.13
CA LYS A 342 -22.38 -5.52 -10.38
C LYS A 342 -21.64 -4.90 -11.56
N ALA A 343 -21.53 -3.58 -11.62
CA ALA A 343 -20.75 -2.89 -12.65
C ALA A 343 -19.27 -3.24 -12.50
N ILE A 344 -18.75 -3.24 -11.27
CA ILE A 344 -17.37 -3.61 -10.95
C ILE A 344 -17.11 -5.09 -11.30
N ASP A 345 -17.97 -6.01 -10.86
CA ASP A 345 -17.82 -7.45 -11.11
C ASP A 345 -17.84 -7.76 -12.62
N GLY A 346 -18.77 -7.14 -13.35
CA GLY A 346 -18.84 -7.28 -14.80
C GLY A 346 -17.62 -6.68 -15.52
N ALA A 347 -17.07 -5.58 -15.05
CA ALA A 347 -15.84 -4.99 -15.56
C ALA A 347 -14.62 -5.86 -15.25
N ALA A 348 -14.51 -6.35 -14.02
CA ALA A 348 -13.41 -7.21 -13.57
C ALA A 348 -13.40 -8.58 -14.28
N SER A 349 -14.58 -9.08 -14.67
CA SER A 349 -14.70 -10.34 -15.43
C SER A 349 -14.20 -10.25 -16.88
N CYS A 350 -13.93 -9.05 -17.39
CA CYS A 350 -13.48 -8.85 -18.77
C CYS A 350 -12.00 -9.28 -18.93
N PRO A 351 -11.67 -10.35 -19.68
CA PRO A 351 -10.28 -10.77 -19.86
C PRO A 351 -9.39 -9.70 -20.50
N GLU A 352 -9.99 -8.88 -21.39
CA GLU A 352 -9.30 -7.79 -22.09
C GLU A 352 -9.29 -6.48 -21.30
N ARG A 353 -9.96 -6.43 -20.13
CA ARG A 353 -10.12 -5.20 -19.32
C ARG A 353 -10.51 -3.99 -20.15
N ALA A 354 -11.42 -4.25 -21.04
CA ALA A 354 -11.99 -3.24 -21.93
C ALA A 354 -12.98 -2.30 -21.20
N ILE A 355 -13.29 -2.56 -19.91
CA ILE A 355 -14.33 -1.86 -19.18
C ILE A 355 -13.71 -1.14 -17.97
N ARG A 356 -14.12 0.12 -17.77
CA ARG A 356 -13.79 0.93 -16.59
C ARG A 356 -15.05 1.42 -15.93
N VAL A 357 -14.99 1.49 -14.60
CA VAL A 357 -16.05 2.05 -13.74
C VAL A 357 -15.42 3.23 -13.02
N GLU A 358 -15.95 4.43 -13.24
CA GLU A 358 -15.42 5.70 -12.78
C GLU A 358 -16.51 6.43 -11.98
N LEU A 359 -16.16 7.11 -10.87
CA LEU A 359 -17.08 8.03 -10.22
C LEU A 359 -17.34 9.20 -11.16
N CYS A 360 -18.60 9.65 -11.27
CA CYS A 360 -18.90 10.87 -11.98
C CYS A 360 -18.49 12.04 -11.08
N ASP A 361 -17.50 12.81 -11.49
CA ASP A 361 -17.27 14.15 -10.94
C ASP A 361 -18.45 15.03 -11.40
N ASP A 362 -19.08 15.75 -10.44
CA ASP A 362 -20.13 16.74 -10.73
C ASP A 362 -19.59 17.97 -11.50
#